data_b95beeb0589c0d995777363f49ecd9fd
#
_entry.id   b95beeb0589c0d995777363f49ecd9fd
#
_cell.length_a   1.000
_cell.length_b   1.000
_cell.length_c   1.000
_cell.angle_alpha   90.00
_cell.angle_beta   90.00
_cell.angle_gamma   90.00
#
_symmetry.space_group_name_H-M   'P 1'
#
loop_
_entity.id
_entity.type
_entity.pdbx_description
1 polymer ?
#
loop_
_entity_poly.entity_id
_entity_poly.type
_entity_poly.pdbx_seq_one_letter_code
_entity_poly.pdbx_strand_id
1 'polypeptide(L)'
;MRRNKMKDFLTKYNLFPVFEIYTRGDKAKKPKVKWSEKENLIYDAENLTKEGYGLICGEKSGIMVLDIDGDLEMLNRLCQAAEVEKEEIEKTLWIKTANGGYHIYFKYQPGLTNKAKIFEDCDIRTEGGYVVAPLSTIQNKKGKLVKYEPLNNNPIQSIPQKLYNFIRYGEISLEDIEKNEIGTFDYNKAIEAMRGMKEGDGRNNALNKFLYCWAMHEHIEDLETIKEKAKYI
;
A
#
# COMPACT_ATOMS: atom_id res chain seq x y z
N MET A 1 -0.27 32.09 20.29
CA MET A 1 -1.07 31.23 19.38
C MET A 1 -0.59 29.79 19.51
N ARG A 2 -1.42 28.82 19.95
CA ARG A 2 -1.00 27.41 19.97
C ARG A 2 -0.85 26.93 18.53
N ARG A 3 0.36 26.59 18.11
CA ARG A 3 0.62 25.95 16.80
C ARG A 3 -0.28 24.73 16.66
N ASN A 4 -0.99 24.63 15.54
CA ASN A 4 -1.77 23.42 15.23
C ASN A 4 -0.82 22.37 14.65
N LYS A 5 -0.32 21.49 15.51
CA LYS A 5 0.66 20.45 15.14
C LYS A 5 0.24 19.60 13.93
N MET A 6 -1.06 19.37 13.73
CA MET A 6 -1.55 18.62 12.58
C MET A 6 -1.34 19.40 11.28
N LYS A 7 -1.69 20.69 11.26
CA LYS A 7 -1.49 21.57 10.10
C LYS A 7 -0.02 21.58 9.67
N ASP A 8 0.87 21.84 10.64
CA ASP A 8 2.31 21.89 10.40
C ASP A 8 2.84 20.54 9.85
N PHE A 9 2.37 19.43 10.42
CA PHE A 9 2.80 18.08 10.01
C PHE A 9 2.32 17.72 8.60
N LEU A 10 1.02 17.89 8.31
CA LEU A 10 0.48 17.56 7.00
C LEU A 10 1.10 18.44 5.91
N THR A 11 1.34 19.72 6.19
CA THR A 11 2.06 20.63 5.28
C THR A 11 3.50 20.18 5.05
N LYS A 12 4.24 19.85 6.12
CA LYS A 12 5.64 19.39 6.02
C LYS A 12 5.82 18.21 5.06
N TYR A 13 4.89 17.27 5.08
CA TYR A 13 4.96 16.05 4.28
C TYR A 13 4.09 16.10 3.02
N ASN A 14 3.42 17.23 2.75
CA ASN A 14 2.47 17.41 1.65
C ASN A 14 1.37 16.32 1.63
N LEU A 15 0.80 16.01 2.81
CA LEU A 15 -0.20 14.97 2.98
C LEU A 15 -1.61 15.51 2.72
N PHE A 16 -1.90 15.78 1.48
CA PHE A 16 -3.18 16.24 0.96
C PHE A 16 -3.52 15.51 -0.36
N PRO A 17 -4.81 15.42 -0.78
CA PRO A 17 -5.99 15.96 -0.07
C PRO A 17 -6.46 15.06 1.07
N VAL A 18 -7.17 15.70 2.01
CA VAL A 18 -7.84 15.04 3.12
C VAL A 18 -9.35 15.34 3.10
N PHE A 19 -10.14 14.59 3.87
CA PHE A 19 -11.59 14.79 4.03
C PHE A 19 -12.02 14.49 5.48
N GLU A 20 -13.18 14.99 5.90
CA GLU A 20 -13.67 14.76 7.26
C GLU A 20 -14.11 13.32 7.50
N ILE A 21 -13.75 12.77 8.68
CA ILE A 21 -14.19 11.47 9.15
C ILE A 21 -14.86 11.56 10.52
N TYR A 22 -15.64 10.53 10.86
CA TYR A 22 -16.12 10.35 12.22
C TYR A 22 -14.96 9.95 13.14
N THR A 23 -14.90 10.54 14.32
CA THR A 23 -13.82 10.30 15.29
C THR A 23 -14.26 9.43 16.47
N ARG A 24 -15.57 9.21 16.65
CA ARG A 24 -16.16 8.51 17.80
C ARG A 24 -17.30 7.57 17.39
N GLY A 25 -17.62 6.62 18.29
CA GLY A 25 -18.72 5.67 18.14
C GLY A 25 -18.49 4.63 17.04
N ASP A 26 -19.53 3.92 16.66
CA ASP A 26 -19.50 2.82 15.67
C ASP A 26 -19.12 3.28 14.24
N LYS A 27 -19.19 4.58 14.02
CA LYS A 27 -18.78 5.20 12.75
C LYS A 27 -17.34 5.70 12.76
N ALA A 28 -16.60 5.57 13.88
CA ALA A 28 -15.21 6.03 13.96
C ALA A 28 -14.39 5.54 12.76
N LYS A 29 -13.58 6.43 12.19
CA LYS A 29 -12.79 6.27 10.96
C LYS A 29 -13.59 6.30 9.64
N LYS A 30 -14.93 6.17 9.66
CA LYS A 30 -15.75 6.23 8.43
C LYS A 30 -15.84 7.67 7.91
N PRO A 31 -15.90 7.87 6.58
CA PRO A 31 -16.09 9.18 5.98
C PRO A 31 -17.39 9.84 6.44
N LYS A 32 -17.35 11.16 6.68
CA LYS A 32 -18.55 11.99 6.90
C LYS A 32 -19.13 12.51 5.58
N VAL A 33 -18.31 12.51 4.54
CA VAL A 33 -18.60 13.06 3.23
C VAL A 33 -18.31 12.03 2.15
N LYS A 34 -18.85 12.23 0.97
CA LYS A 34 -18.54 11.41 -0.20
C LYS A 34 -17.18 11.88 -0.77
N TRP A 35 -16.11 11.30 -0.28
CA TRP A 35 -14.72 11.72 -0.55
C TRP A 35 -14.27 11.50 -2.01
N SER A 36 -15.06 10.80 -2.84
CA SER A 36 -14.83 10.74 -4.28
C SER A 36 -15.18 12.06 -4.99
N GLU A 37 -15.98 12.93 -4.36
CA GLU A 37 -16.39 14.22 -4.88
C GLU A 37 -15.34 15.27 -4.49
N LYS A 38 -14.82 16.00 -5.51
CA LYS A 38 -13.71 16.93 -5.35
C LYS A 38 -14.01 18.08 -4.37
N GLU A 39 -15.25 18.55 -4.34
CA GLU A 39 -15.74 19.63 -3.45
C GLU A 39 -15.69 19.25 -1.97
N ASN A 40 -15.66 17.97 -1.66
CA ASN A 40 -15.56 17.46 -0.27
C ASN A 40 -14.11 17.30 0.22
N LEU A 41 -13.14 17.61 -0.64
CA LEU A 41 -11.74 17.44 -0.34
C LEU A 41 -11.09 18.76 0.11
N ILE A 42 -10.17 18.63 1.06
CA ILE A 42 -9.38 19.73 1.62
C ILE A 42 -7.95 19.58 1.12
N TYR A 43 -7.46 20.57 0.41
CA TYR A 43 -6.16 20.56 -0.27
C TYR A 43 -5.09 21.38 0.46
N ASP A 44 -5.45 22.10 1.52
CA ASP A 44 -4.55 22.97 2.26
C ASP A 44 -4.80 22.93 3.78
N ALA A 45 -3.79 23.28 4.54
CA ALA A 45 -3.84 23.24 6.00
C ALA A 45 -4.76 24.30 6.62
N GLU A 46 -5.04 25.42 5.93
CA GLU A 46 -5.83 26.52 6.50
C GLU A 46 -7.27 26.07 6.80
N ASN A 47 -7.80 25.17 5.95
CA ASN A 47 -9.14 24.64 6.06
C ASN A 47 -9.29 23.48 7.07
N LEU A 48 -8.24 23.08 7.76
CA LEU A 48 -8.30 22.04 8.79
C LEU A 48 -8.85 22.62 10.10
N THR A 49 -10.07 22.23 10.47
CA THR A 49 -10.78 22.71 11.66
C THR A 49 -11.23 21.60 12.62
N LYS A 50 -11.08 20.33 12.24
CA LYS A 50 -11.56 19.16 12.98
C LYS A 50 -10.43 18.35 13.63
N GLU A 51 -10.82 17.38 14.46
CA GLU A 51 -9.91 16.50 15.18
C GLU A 51 -9.46 15.29 14.36
N GLY A 52 -10.15 14.97 13.27
CA GLY A 52 -9.86 13.78 12.47
C GLY A 52 -10.21 13.90 11.01
N TYR A 53 -9.27 13.42 10.19
CA TYR A 53 -9.37 13.42 8.75
C TYR A 53 -8.97 12.06 8.17
N GLY A 54 -9.58 11.71 7.05
CA GLY A 54 -9.09 10.68 6.13
C GLY A 54 -8.14 11.31 5.14
N LEU A 55 -7.00 10.67 4.89
CA LEU A 55 -6.01 11.06 3.89
C LEU A 55 -6.16 10.12 2.70
N ILE A 56 -6.42 10.68 1.53
CA ILE A 56 -6.52 9.90 0.30
C ILE A 56 -5.15 9.34 -0.05
N CYS A 57 -5.10 8.07 -0.45
CA CYS A 57 -3.91 7.44 -1.01
C CYS A 57 -3.99 7.42 -2.54
N GLY A 58 -2.84 7.26 -3.19
CA GLY A 58 -2.73 7.18 -4.64
C GLY A 58 -2.08 8.41 -5.27
N GLU A 59 -2.29 8.58 -6.55
CA GLU A 59 -1.67 9.63 -7.36
C GLU A 59 -1.96 11.05 -6.83
N LYS A 60 -3.20 11.29 -6.40
CA LYS A 60 -3.62 12.63 -5.93
C LYS A 60 -2.82 13.16 -4.74
N SER A 61 -2.42 12.29 -3.84
CA SER A 61 -1.61 12.66 -2.66
C SER A 61 -0.13 12.30 -2.82
N GLY A 62 0.21 11.55 -3.86
CA GLY A 62 1.57 11.08 -4.11
C GLY A 62 2.06 10.02 -3.11
N ILE A 63 1.14 9.40 -2.35
CA ILE A 63 1.49 8.40 -1.33
C ILE A 63 0.71 7.09 -1.48
N MET A 64 1.31 6.04 -0.94
CA MET A 64 0.64 4.79 -0.57
C MET A 64 1.06 4.40 0.84
N VAL A 65 0.26 3.57 1.50
CA VAL A 65 0.46 3.22 2.91
C VAL A 65 0.34 1.72 3.09
N LEU A 66 1.36 1.10 3.67
CA LEU A 66 1.28 -0.23 4.23
C LEU A 66 0.64 -0.09 5.62
N ASP A 67 -0.56 -0.66 5.77
CA ASP A 67 -1.37 -0.61 7.00
C ASP A 67 -1.26 -1.96 7.70
N ILE A 68 -0.62 -1.97 8.86
CA ILE A 68 -0.38 -3.17 9.68
C ILE A 68 -1.29 -3.10 10.90
N ASP A 69 -2.29 -3.98 10.95
CA ASP A 69 -3.22 -4.09 12.08
C ASP A 69 -2.69 -4.95 13.24
N GLY A 70 -1.43 -5.34 13.21
CA GLY A 70 -0.72 -6.15 14.19
C GLY A 70 0.41 -5.43 14.90
N ASP A 71 1.30 -6.22 15.45
CA ASP A 71 2.55 -5.78 16.08
C ASP A 71 3.74 -5.78 15.08
N LEU A 72 4.93 -5.48 15.59
CA LEU A 72 6.15 -5.48 14.78
C LEU A 72 6.59 -6.88 14.35
N GLU A 73 6.10 -7.93 15.00
CA GLU A 73 6.40 -9.30 14.58
C GLU A 73 5.71 -9.62 13.25
N MET A 74 4.50 -9.09 13.04
CA MET A 74 3.82 -9.16 11.74
C MET A 74 4.68 -8.55 10.62
N LEU A 75 5.28 -7.38 10.88
CA LEU A 75 6.19 -6.77 9.90
C LEU A 75 7.42 -7.62 9.65
N ASN A 76 8.02 -8.23 10.69
CA ASN A 76 9.17 -9.09 10.52
C ASN A 76 8.84 -10.28 9.61
N ARG A 77 7.68 -10.92 9.79
CA ARG A 77 7.22 -12.02 8.93
C ARG A 77 6.97 -11.55 7.49
N LEU A 78 6.36 -10.37 7.31
CA LEU A 78 6.18 -9.79 5.97
C LEU A 78 7.54 -9.52 5.31
N CYS A 79 8.50 -8.95 6.04
CA CYS A 79 9.85 -8.69 5.53
C CYS A 79 10.55 -9.98 5.10
N GLN A 80 10.43 -11.04 5.90
CA GLN A 80 10.96 -12.35 5.57
C GLN A 80 10.31 -12.94 4.32
N ALA A 81 8.97 -12.91 4.23
CA ALA A 81 8.24 -13.42 3.08
C ALA A 81 8.54 -12.63 1.78
N ALA A 82 8.76 -11.33 1.91
CA ALA A 82 9.09 -10.44 0.78
C ALA A 82 10.59 -10.33 0.51
N GLU A 83 11.44 -11.02 1.29
CA GLU A 83 12.91 -10.95 1.22
C GLU A 83 13.45 -9.50 1.27
N VAL A 84 12.88 -8.68 2.14
CA VAL A 84 13.24 -7.27 2.33
C VAL A 84 13.89 -7.08 3.68
N GLU A 85 15.00 -6.36 3.72
CA GLU A 85 15.60 -5.97 4.99
C GLU A 85 14.70 -4.95 5.70
N LYS A 86 14.39 -5.21 6.96
CA LYS A 86 13.50 -4.36 7.77
C LYS A 86 14.01 -2.92 7.84
N GLU A 87 15.32 -2.74 7.88
CA GLU A 87 16.01 -1.46 7.89
C GLU A 87 15.69 -0.60 6.65
N GLU A 88 15.34 -1.19 5.52
CA GLU A 88 14.90 -0.46 4.34
C GLU A 88 13.50 0.15 4.56
N ILE A 89 12.62 -0.59 5.23
CA ILE A 89 11.27 -0.12 5.57
C ILE A 89 11.33 0.92 6.71
N GLU A 90 12.27 0.82 7.63
CA GLU A 90 12.43 1.76 8.74
C GLU A 90 12.91 3.16 8.31
N LYS A 91 13.45 3.31 7.10
CA LYS A 91 13.91 4.60 6.56
C LYS A 91 12.80 5.57 6.18
N THR A 92 11.56 5.12 6.09
CA THR A 92 10.41 5.97 5.72
C THR A 92 9.63 6.48 6.94
N LEU A 93 8.58 7.27 6.69
CA LEU A 93 7.69 7.80 7.74
C LEU A 93 6.78 6.71 8.30
N TRP A 94 6.71 6.62 9.64
CA TRP A 94 5.85 5.71 10.39
C TRP A 94 4.91 6.44 11.31
N ILE A 95 3.66 5.99 11.36
CA ILE A 95 2.59 6.50 12.23
C ILE A 95 2.02 5.34 13.03
N LYS A 96 1.96 5.48 14.36
CA LYS A 96 1.26 4.52 15.23
C LYS A 96 -0.24 4.79 15.18
N THR A 97 -1.04 3.74 14.95
CA THR A 97 -2.49 3.86 14.89
C THR A 97 -3.14 3.84 16.28
N ALA A 98 -4.40 4.25 16.36
CA ALA A 98 -5.13 4.29 17.63
C ALA A 98 -5.36 2.90 18.28
N ASN A 99 -5.29 1.83 17.50
CA ASN A 99 -5.43 0.46 17.99
C ASN A 99 -4.09 -0.27 18.22
N GLY A 100 -2.97 0.43 18.03
CA GLY A 100 -1.63 -0.11 18.30
C GLY A 100 -0.89 -0.65 17.08
N GLY A 101 -1.52 -0.67 15.90
CA GLY A 101 -0.89 -1.02 14.63
C GLY A 101 -0.07 0.14 14.05
N TYR A 102 0.30 0.05 12.79
CA TYR A 102 1.21 0.98 12.13
C TYR A 102 0.76 1.31 10.71
N HIS A 103 0.85 2.60 10.34
CA HIS A 103 0.84 3.07 8.97
C HIS A 103 2.27 3.39 8.54
N ILE A 104 2.78 2.73 7.52
CA ILE A 104 4.10 2.95 6.96
C ILE A 104 3.92 3.61 5.59
N TYR A 105 4.41 4.83 5.44
CA TYR A 105 4.15 5.69 4.30
C TYR A 105 5.23 5.53 3.23
N PHE A 106 4.81 5.30 2.00
CA PHE A 106 5.69 5.27 0.83
C PHE A 106 5.22 6.25 -0.23
N LYS A 107 6.12 6.70 -1.09
CA LYS A 107 5.76 7.44 -2.30
C LYS A 107 4.86 6.57 -3.17
N TYR A 108 3.83 7.18 -3.75
CA TYR A 108 2.97 6.47 -4.69
C TYR A 108 3.78 5.89 -5.84
N GLN A 109 3.53 4.65 -6.15
CA GLN A 109 4.06 3.95 -7.31
C GLN A 109 2.90 3.27 -8.03
N PRO A 110 2.67 3.56 -9.33
CA PRO A 110 1.59 2.94 -10.09
C PRO A 110 1.78 1.44 -10.21
N GLY A 111 0.67 0.71 -10.46
CA GLY A 111 0.69 -0.73 -10.66
C GLY A 111 0.26 -1.56 -9.45
N LEU A 112 0.13 -0.96 -8.25
CA LEU A 112 -0.53 -1.59 -7.11
C LEU A 112 -1.98 -1.11 -7.04
N THR A 113 -2.88 -2.02 -6.66
CA THR A 113 -4.28 -1.70 -6.35
C THR A 113 -4.50 -1.68 -4.85
N ASN A 114 -5.47 -0.89 -4.39
CA ASN A 114 -5.90 -0.90 -3.00
C ASN A 114 -6.41 -2.29 -2.63
N LYS A 115 -5.74 -2.96 -1.69
CA LYS A 115 -6.00 -4.37 -1.37
C LYS A 115 -5.85 -4.62 0.12
N ALA A 116 -6.83 -5.32 0.69
CA ALA A 116 -6.76 -5.86 2.03
C ALA A 116 -6.06 -7.22 2.03
N LYS A 117 -5.41 -7.55 3.16
CA LYS A 117 -4.77 -8.84 3.41
C LYS A 117 -3.80 -9.24 2.30
N ILE A 118 -2.90 -8.32 1.96
CA ILE A 118 -1.77 -8.65 1.08
C ILE A 118 -0.87 -9.70 1.73
N PHE A 119 -0.86 -9.72 3.06
CA PHE A 119 -0.19 -10.69 3.91
C PHE A 119 -0.84 -10.63 5.31
N GLU A 120 -1.40 -11.74 5.84
CA GLU A 120 -2.08 -11.80 7.14
C GLU A 120 -2.93 -10.54 7.46
N ASP A 121 -2.57 -9.77 8.50
CA ASP A 121 -3.24 -8.51 8.89
C ASP A 121 -2.53 -7.26 8.32
N CYS A 122 -1.92 -7.38 7.16
CA CYS A 122 -1.30 -6.28 6.42
C CYS A 122 -2.13 -5.92 5.19
N ASP A 123 -2.46 -4.65 5.06
CA ASP A 123 -3.19 -4.08 3.93
C ASP A 123 -2.28 -3.11 3.16
N ILE A 124 -2.49 -2.96 1.86
CA ILE A 124 -1.94 -1.84 1.09
C ILE A 124 -3.05 -0.87 0.73
N ARG A 125 -2.88 0.39 1.09
CA ARG A 125 -3.75 1.50 0.73
C ARG A 125 -3.06 2.36 -0.31
N THR A 126 -3.63 2.39 -1.49
CA THR A 126 -3.11 3.12 -2.66
C THR A 126 -4.26 3.74 -3.44
N GLU A 127 -4.21 3.79 -4.77
CA GLU A 127 -5.27 4.40 -5.59
C GLU A 127 -6.65 3.84 -5.23
N GLY A 128 -7.62 4.74 -4.99
CA GLY A 128 -8.97 4.38 -4.56
C GLY A 128 -9.10 4.04 -3.07
N GLY A 129 -8.03 4.19 -2.27
CA GLY A 129 -8.02 3.98 -0.83
C GLY A 129 -7.83 5.26 -0.02
N TYR A 130 -7.99 5.15 1.29
CA TYR A 130 -7.62 6.18 2.24
C TYR A 130 -7.16 5.57 3.56
N VAL A 131 -6.44 6.37 4.35
CA VAL A 131 -6.05 6.06 5.73
C VAL A 131 -6.48 7.20 6.66
N VAL A 132 -6.51 6.94 7.96
CA VAL A 132 -6.65 8.03 8.94
C VAL A 132 -5.39 8.89 8.90
N ALA A 133 -5.55 10.19 8.68
CA ALA A 133 -4.44 11.13 8.59
C ALA A 133 -3.65 11.22 9.90
N PRO A 134 -2.32 11.42 9.84
CA PRO A 134 -1.48 11.61 11.03
C PRO A 134 -2.02 12.72 11.93
N LEU A 135 -1.84 12.55 13.23
CA LEU A 135 -2.28 13.44 14.29
C LEU A 135 -3.81 13.58 14.43
N SER A 136 -4.61 12.83 13.67
CA SER A 136 -6.04 12.67 13.94
C SER A 136 -6.27 11.94 15.26
N THR A 137 -7.28 12.38 16.02
CA THR A 137 -7.68 11.75 17.29
C THR A 137 -8.92 10.89 17.05
N ILE A 138 -8.81 9.59 17.29
CA ILE A 138 -9.85 8.60 16.99
C ILE A 138 -10.17 7.78 18.24
N GLN A 139 -11.41 7.48 18.45
CA GLN A 139 -11.83 6.51 19.48
C GLN A 139 -11.40 5.11 19.05
N ASN A 140 -10.57 4.46 19.87
CA ASN A 140 -10.11 3.11 19.63
C ASN A 140 -11.15 2.05 20.05
N LYS A 141 -10.86 0.77 19.78
CA LYS A 141 -11.73 -0.37 20.15
C LYS A 141 -12.02 -0.49 21.66
N LYS A 142 -11.19 0.16 22.52
CA LYS A 142 -11.37 0.21 23.99
C LYS A 142 -12.14 1.47 24.45
N GLY A 143 -12.73 2.23 23.52
CA GLY A 143 -13.49 3.45 23.81
C GLY A 143 -12.65 4.68 24.14
N LYS A 144 -11.32 4.60 24.12
CA LYS A 144 -10.41 5.71 24.42
C LYS A 144 -10.12 6.55 23.17
N LEU A 145 -10.05 7.87 23.34
CA LEU A 145 -9.57 8.78 22.31
C LEU A 145 -8.05 8.71 22.23
N VAL A 146 -7.53 8.26 21.12
CA VAL A 146 -6.10 8.06 20.87
C VAL A 146 -5.71 8.76 19.58
N LYS A 147 -4.56 9.41 19.60
CA LYS A 147 -4.01 10.10 18.45
C LYS A 147 -3.20 9.14 17.58
N TYR A 148 -3.28 9.35 16.28
CA TYR A 148 -2.36 8.73 15.32
C TYR A 148 -1.01 9.45 15.39
N GLU A 149 -0.01 8.83 16.00
CA GLU A 149 1.24 9.49 16.37
C GLU A 149 2.40 9.12 15.46
N PRO A 150 3.14 10.12 14.92
CA PRO A 150 4.40 9.86 14.25
C PRO A 150 5.41 9.21 15.19
N LEU A 151 6.00 8.09 14.75
CA LEU A 151 7.06 7.40 15.49
C LEU A 151 8.45 7.93 15.13
N ASN A 152 8.57 8.54 13.96
CA ASN A 152 9.79 9.17 13.49
C ASN A 152 9.45 10.43 12.66
N ASN A 153 10.48 11.09 12.15
CA ASN A 153 10.36 12.25 11.26
C ASN A 153 11.07 12.02 9.93
N ASN A 154 11.22 10.77 9.52
CA ASN A 154 11.89 10.38 8.28
C ASN A 154 11.14 10.93 7.06
N PRO A 155 11.85 11.23 5.96
CA PRO A 155 11.20 11.55 4.70
C PRO A 155 10.46 10.32 4.16
N ILE A 156 9.36 10.55 3.43
CA ILE A 156 8.64 9.47 2.75
C ILE A 156 9.51 8.93 1.61
N GLN A 157 9.85 7.65 1.68
CA GLN A 157 10.71 6.95 0.71
C GLN A 157 9.88 6.25 -0.37
N SER A 158 10.55 5.80 -1.42
CA SER A 158 9.97 4.82 -2.34
C SER A 158 9.83 3.47 -1.64
N ILE A 159 8.86 2.67 -2.02
CA ILE A 159 8.72 1.31 -1.51
C ILE A 159 9.92 0.47 -1.99
N PRO A 160 10.52 -0.39 -1.13
CA PRO A 160 11.54 -1.34 -1.58
C PRO A 160 11.02 -2.21 -2.74
N GLN A 161 11.82 -2.38 -3.79
CA GLN A 161 11.37 -3.06 -5.01
C GLN A 161 10.90 -4.50 -4.76
N LYS A 162 11.57 -5.22 -3.87
CA LYS A 162 11.17 -6.59 -3.49
C LYS A 162 9.78 -6.59 -2.81
N LEU A 163 9.53 -5.66 -1.87
CA LEU A 163 8.22 -5.52 -1.24
C LEU A 163 7.13 -5.16 -2.26
N TYR A 164 7.43 -4.23 -3.18
CA TYR A 164 6.51 -3.89 -4.26
C TYR A 164 6.16 -5.11 -5.11
N ASN A 165 7.15 -5.90 -5.51
CA ASN A 165 6.97 -7.11 -6.30
C ASN A 165 6.15 -8.15 -5.54
N PHE A 166 6.45 -8.38 -4.26
CA PHE A 166 5.69 -9.25 -3.38
C PHE A 166 4.21 -8.87 -3.31
N ILE A 167 3.92 -7.57 -3.10
CA ILE A 167 2.52 -7.09 -3.04
C ILE A 167 1.81 -7.26 -4.39
N ARG A 168 2.51 -7.00 -5.48
CA ARG A 168 1.95 -7.02 -6.83
C ARG A 168 1.69 -8.44 -7.33
N TYR A 169 2.63 -9.34 -7.11
CA TYR A 169 2.65 -10.66 -7.72
C TYR A 169 2.34 -11.80 -6.74
N GLY A 170 2.34 -11.55 -5.44
CA GLY A 170 2.15 -12.51 -4.36
C GLY A 170 3.44 -13.25 -4.01
N GLU A 171 3.35 -14.23 -3.09
CA GLU A 171 4.44 -15.14 -2.79
C GLU A 171 4.79 -15.95 -4.03
N ILE A 172 5.81 -15.48 -4.75
CA ILE A 172 6.60 -16.34 -5.61
C ILE A 172 7.85 -16.59 -4.77
N SER A 173 7.88 -17.70 -4.04
CA SER A 173 9.10 -18.05 -3.34
C SER A 173 10.17 -18.37 -4.36
N LEU A 174 11.41 -17.96 -4.10
CA LEU A 174 12.56 -18.48 -4.88
C LEU A 174 12.56 -20.01 -4.88
N GLU A 175 12.07 -20.64 -3.80
CA GLU A 175 11.84 -22.08 -3.75
C GLU A 175 10.79 -22.58 -4.76
N ASP A 176 9.78 -21.80 -5.10
CA ASP A 176 8.82 -22.15 -6.16
C ASP A 176 9.45 -21.99 -7.56
N ILE A 177 10.42 -21.09 -7.68
CA ILE A 177 11.23 -20.92 -8.89
C ILE A 177 12.30 -22.00 -8.97
N GLU A 178 12.94 -22.37 -7.86
CA GLU A 178 14.00 -23.39 -7.78
C GLU A 178 13.45 -24.83 -7.71
N LYS A 179 12.28 -25.06 -7.07
CA LYS A 179 11.62 -26.38 -7.05
C LYS A 179 10.92 -26.72 -8.37
N ASN A 180 10.52 -25.73 -9.15
CA ASN A 180 10.29 -25.94 -10.57
C ASN A 180 11.68 -25.97 -11.21
N GLU A 181 12.29 -27.14 -11.21
CA GLU A 181 13.59 -27.43 -11.81
C GLU A 181 13.81 -26.58 -13.06
N ILE A 182 14.91 -25.86 -13.11
CA ILE A 182 15.38 -25.10 -14.27
C ILE A 182 15.28 -26.04 -15.48
N GLY A 183 14.18 -26.00 -16.18
CA GLY A 183 13.90 -26.88 -17.31
C GLY A 183 12.44 -27.22 -17.60
N THR A 184 11.49 -26.93 -16.71
CA THR A 184 10.11 -27.39 -16.89
C THR A 184 9.00 -26.36 -16.62
N PHE A 185 9.28 -25.08 -16.69
CA PHE A 185 8.17 -24.13 -16.79
C PHE A 185 7.55 -24.32 -18.19
N ASP A 186 6.42 -25.04 -18.23
CA ASP A 186 5.73 -25.31 -19.48
C ASP A 186 4.97 -24.06 -19.92
N TYR A 187 5.66 -23.21 -20.68
CA TYR A 187 5.11 -21.99 -21.26
C TYR A 187 3.82 -22.24 -22.04
N ASN A 188 3.74 -23.36 -22.77
CA ASN A 188 2.60 -23.69 -23.59
C ASN A 188 1.37 -23.99 -22.72
N LYS A 189 1.57 -24.76 -21.64
CA LYS A 189 0.51 -25.06 -20.66
C LYS A 189 0.03 -23.83 -19.92
N ALA A 190 0.93 -22.92 -19.57
CA ALA A 190 0.57 -21.65 -18.94
C ALA A 190 -0.20 -20.74 -19.90
N ILE A 191 0.19 -20.66 -21.16
CA ILE A 191 -0.49 -19.91 -22.22
C ILE A 191 -1.88 -20.52 -22.49
N GLU A 192 -2.00 -21.83 -22.58
CA GLU A 192 -3.30 -22.51 -22.78
C GLU A 192 -4.25 -22.26 -21.61
N ALA A 193 -3.76 -22.33 -20.37
CA ALA A 193 -4.54 -22.00 -19.19
C ALA A 193 -5.07 -20.56 -19.21
N MET A 194 -4.24 -19.60 -19.66
CA MET A 194 -4.64 -18.19 -19.78
C MET A 194 -5.64 -17.95 -20.92
N ARG A 195 -5.55 -18.67 -22.05
CA ARG A 195 -6.51 -18.56 -23.16
C ARG A 195 -7.93 -18.95 -22.78
N GLY A 196 -8.10 -19.81 -21.78
CA GLY A 196 -9.41 -20.19 -21.24
C GLY A 196 -10.04 -19.18 -20.28
N MET A 197 -9.29 -18.17 -19.82
CA MET A 197 -9.77 -17.20 -18.86
C MET A 197 -10.54 -16.05 -19.53
N LYS A 198 -11.67 -15.64 -18.93
CA LYS A 198 -12.47 -14.49 -19.37
C LYS A 198 -12.02 -13.21 -18.64
N GLU A 199 -12.42 -12.07 -19.18
CA GLU A 199 -12.24 -10.80 -18.48
C GLU A 199 -12.95 -10.84 -17.11
N GLY A 200 -12.23 -10.54 -16.03
CA GLY A 200 -12.70 -10.68 -14.66
C GLY A 200 -12.24 -11.92 -13.91
N ASP A 201 -11.78 -12.97 -14.57
CA ASP A 201 -11.33 -14.23 -13.95
C ASP A 201 -9.87 -14.19 -13.42
N GLY A 202 -9.30 -12.98 -13.27
CA GLY A 202 -7.91 -12.81 -12.85
C GLY A 202 -6.87 -13.01 -13.97
N ARG A 203 -7.29 -13.04 -15.24
CA ARG A 203 -6.41 -13.18 -16.41
C ARG A 203 -5.22 -12.24 -16.40
N ASN A 204 -5.44 -10.95 -16.07
CA ASN A 204 -4.37 -9.97 -16.01
C ASN A 204 -3.34 -10.29 -14.91
N ASN A 205 -3.80 -10.83 -13.77
CA ASN A 205 -2.90 -11.26 -12.70
C ASN A 205 -2.10 -12.51 -13.10
N ALA A 206 -2.74 -13.47 -13.76
CA ALA A 206 -2.09 -14.68 -14.29
C ALA A 206 -1.05 -14.31 -15.35
N LEU A 207 -1.38 -13.42 -16.29
CA LEU A 207 -0.47 -12.92 -17.31
C LEU A 207 0.72 -12.17 -16.71
N ASN A 208 0.50 -11.27 -15.76
CA ASN A 208 1.58 -10.55 -15.09
C ASN A 208 2.51 -11.52 -14.33
N LYS A 209 1.95 -12.52 -13.67
CA LYS A 209 2.71 -13.55 -12.96
C LYS A 209 3.55 -14.38 -13.92
N PHE A 210 2.97 -14.78 -15.05
CA PHE A 210 3.65 -15.49 -16.14
C PHE A 210 4.81 -14.66 -16.70
N LEU A 211 4.57 -13.41 -17.06
CA LEU A 211 5.58 -12.52 -17.64
C LEU A 211 6.74 -12.26 -16.67
N TYR A 212 6.43 -12.13 -15.37
CA TYR A 212 7.47 -11.98 -14.35
C TYR A 212 8.34 -13.24 -14.23
N CYS A 213 7.73 -14.41 -14.08
CA CYS A 213 8.47 -15.69 -14.00
C CYS A 213 9.30 -15.92 -15.24
N TRP A 214 8.72 -15.62 -16.42
CA TRP A 214 9.43 -15.75 -17.69
C TRP A 214 10.62 -14.78 -17.81
N ALA A 215 10.45 -13.50 -17.44
CA ALA A 215 11.52 -12.51 -17.47
C ALA A 215 12.67 -12.89 -16.52
N MET A 216 12.35 -13.41 -15.34
CA MET A 216 13.36 -13.89 -14.37
C MET A 216 14.11 -15.13 -14.91
N HIS A 217 13.41 -16.07 -15.55
CA HIS A 217 14.02 -17.27 -16.13
C HIS A 217 14.95 -16.95 -17.30
N GLU A 218 14.56 -16.01 -18.16
CA GLU A 218 15.35 -15.60 -19.33
C GLU A 218 16.40 -14.53 -19.02
N HIS A 219 16.55 -14.14 -17.74
CA HIS A 219 17.43 -13.03 -17.32
C HIS A 219 17.18 -11.71 -18.08
N ILE A 220 15.91 -11.44 -18.43
CA ILE A 220 15.52 -10.23 -19.15
C ILE A 220 15.32 -9.10 -18.16
N GLU A 221 16.22 -8.14 -18.14
CA GLU A 221 16.14 -6.94 -17.31
C GLU A 221 15.42 -5.78 -18.01
N ASP A 222 15.25 -5.87 -19.34
CA ASP A 222 14.69 -4.82 -20.16
C ASP A 222 13.16 -4.95 -20.35
N LEU A 223 12.44 -3.95 -19.84
CA LEU A 223 10.98 -3.89 -19.88
C LEU A 223 10.39 -3.86 -21.31
N GLU A 224 11.10 -3.27 -22.28
CA GLU A 224 10.60 -3.20 -23.65
C GLU A 224 10.64 -4.56 -24.33
N THR A 225 11.67 -5.35 -24.11
CA THR A 225 11.75 -6.74 -24.57
C THR A 225 10.63 -7.60 -24.00
N ILE A 226 10.26 -7.41 -22.70
CA ILE A 226 9.13 -8.11 -22.08
C ILE A 226 7.82 -7.71 -22.74
N LYS A 227 7.60 -6.41 -22.98
CA LYS A 227 6.39 -5.90 -23.65
C LYS A 227 6.25 -6.37 -25.08
N GLU A 228 7.34 -6.41 -25.84
CA GLU A 228 7.30 -6.89 -27.23
C GLU A 228 6.86 -8.35 -27.31
N LYS A 229 7.45 -9.20 -26.49
CA LYS A 229 7.09 -10.62 -26.45
C LYS A 229 5.69 -10.86 -25.88
N ALA A 230 5.22 -10.03 -24.94
CA ALA A 230 3.85 -10.08 -24.42
C ALA A 230 2.76 -9.80 -25.45
N LYS A 231 3.07 -9.12 -26.57
CA LYS A 231 2.11 -8.89 -27.66
C LYS A 231 1.72 -10.15 -28.43
N TYR A 232 2.48 -11.23 -28.30
CA TYR A 232 2.26 -12.50 -28.99
C TYR A 232 1.57 -13.55 -28.11
N ILE A 233 1.25 -13.24 -26.84
CA ILE A 233 0.51 -14.07 -25.88
C ILE A 233 -0.93 -13.57 -25.75
#